data_7ce23a4a8f2daf0e02c7894eba873a87
#
_entry.id   7ce23a4a8f2daf0e02c7894eba873a87
#
_cell.length_a   1.000
_cell.length_b   1.000
_cell.length_c   1.000
_cell.angle_alpha   90.00
_cell.angle_beta   90.00
_cell.angle_gamma   90.00
#
_symmetry.space_group_name_H-M   'P 1'
#
loop_
_entity.id
_entity.type
_entity.pdbx_description
1 polymer ?
#
loop_
_entity_poly.entity_id
_entity_poly.type
_entity_poly.pdbx_seq_one_letter_code
_entity_poly.pdbx_strand_id
1 'polypeptide(L)'
;MSAQDFGANDWLVDEMYEHYLQDPSSVDPAWVEYFKTNKPGSPAANNSSAPTSSAPKGVPPIPKAQQQAAAPAPAAPAPVAQAPAPVAPAPVAPVSQPIVRESATAQPTPADPIVKPAPVLITPGASSLEPIRGVSARVVQSMEASLSVPTATSVRAIPAKLMIDNRIVINNHLARGRGGKVSFTHIIAYAMIKAVRAMPEMNAFFGELDGKPAIGKPEHINLGVAIDLAKPDGSRQLLVPSVKGCEELDFAQFWNAYEAVIKKARSGALTVEDFAGTTMSITNPGTLGTVHSVPRLVQGQGLILGVGAMDYPAEFQGASEETLINSAVSKVITLTSTYDHRIIQGAQSGDFLRRMHEYLLGAEGFYDEIFSALRIPYEPIRWAKDFAFTRDEEINKTARVQQLIQAYRTFGHLMADVDPLEYVQRSHPDLDVVTHGLTLWDLDREFATGGFGGKKFMPLRKILGILRDSYCRSVGVEYMYIQDPVERKWIQDKVEVGYAKLPREEQLRVLRKLNSAESFESFLHTKFVGQKRF
;
A
#
# COMPACT_ATOMS: atom_id res chain seq x y z
N MET A 1 -16.16 19.05 20.44
CA MET A 1 -15.77 17.63 20.31
C MET A 1 -14.40 17.62 19.68
N SER A 2 -13.42 17.02 20.35
CA SER A 2 -12.03 16.96 19.90
C SER A 2 -11.96 16.23 18.55
N ALA A 3 -11.09 16.70 17.66
CA ALA A 3 -10.76 15.99 16.42
C ALA A 3 -10.44 14.53 16.79
N GLN A 4 -11.25 13.60 16.31
CA GLN A 4 -10.98 12.19 16.49
C GLN A 4 -9.71 11.89 15.69
N ASP A 5 -8.65 11.55 16.41
CA ASP A 5 -7.42 11.02 15.82
C ASP A 5 -7.72 9.59 15.37
N PHE A 6 -7.75 9.37 14.06
CA PHE A 6 -8.01 8.05 13.48
C PHE A 6 -6.74 7.18 13.42
N GLY A 7 -5.60 7.72 13.86
CA GLY A 7 -4.34 6.98 14.02
C GLY A 7 -3.97 6.18 12.77
N ALA A 8 -3.87 4.85 12.93
CA ALA A 8 -3.54 3.92 11.84
C ALA A 8 -4.47 4.00 10.62
N ASN A 9 -5.64 4.62 10.75
CA ASN A 9 -6.67 4.65 9.71
C ASN A 9 -6.79 6.02 9.02
N ASP A 10 -5.88 6.97 9.21
CA ASP A 10 -5.90 8.27 8.52
C ASP A 10 -6.00 8.12 7.00
N TRP A 11 -5.37 7.08 6.44
CA TRP A 11 -5.49 6.74 5.03
C TRP A 11 -6.94 6.37 4.61
N LEU A 12 -7.73 5.79 5.52
CA LEU A 12 -9.15 5.49 5.28
C LEU A 12 -9.97 6.78 5.28
N VAL A 13 -9.63 7.73 6.15
CA VAL A 13 -10.27 9.05 6.18
C VAL A 13 -10.03 9.79 4.88
N ASP A 14 -8.80 9.75 4.36
CA ASP A 14 -8.46 10.33 3.05
C ASP A 14 -9.21 9.62 1.91
N GLU A 15 -9.31 8.30 1.95
CA GLU A 15 -10.05 7.50 0.97
C GLU A 15 -11.55 7.82 1.00
N MET A 16 -12.15 7.89 2.18
CA MET A 16 -13.56 8.26 2.35
C MET A 16 -13.82 9.72 1.98
N TYR A 17 -12.89 10.62 2.26
CA TYR A 17 -13.01 12.03 1.87
C TYR A 17 -12.99 12.23 0.36
N GLU A 18 -12.17 11.50 -0.36
CA GLU A 18 -12.18 11.56 -1.83
C GLU A 18 -13.47 10.98 -2.43
N HIS A 19 -14.02 9.90 -1.85
CA HIS A 19 -15.34 9.41 -2.23
C HIS A 19 -16.43 10.46 -1.97
N TYR A 20 -16.37 11.12 -0.82
CA TYR A 20 -17.29 12.20 -0.47
C TYR A 20 -17.21 13.37 -1.46
N LEU A 21 -16.00 13.74 -1.91
CA LEU A 21 -15.82 14.83 -2.90
C LEU A 21 -16.33 14.46 -4.31
N GLN A 22 -16.33 13.17 -4.66
CA GLN A 22 -16.82 12.70 -5.94
C GLN A 22 -18.35 12.57 -5.96
N ASP A 23 -18.90 11.98 -4.92
CA ASP A 23 -20.33 11.80 -4.72
C ASP A 23 -20.63 11.69 -3.21
N PRO A 24 -21.19 12.75 -2.59
CA PRO A 24 -21.54 12.73 -1.18
C PRO A 24 -22.52 11.63 -0.77
N SER A 25 -23.28 11.07 -1.72
CA SER A 25 -24.22 9.96 -1.45
C SER A 25 -23.56 8.59 -1.49
N SER A 26 -22.30 8.51 -1.92
CA SER A 26 -21.53 7.25 -1.99
C SER A 26 -20.88 6.86 -0.67
N VAL A 27 -20.88 7.73 0.33
CA VAL A 27 -20.31 7.49 1.65
C VAL A 27 -21.41 7.47 2.73
N ASP A 28 -21.12 6.74 3.81
CA ASP A 28 -22.05 6.65 4.94
C ASP A 28 -22.40 8.04 5.49
N PRO A 29 -23.67 8.30 5.89
CA PRO A 29 -24.11 9.58 6.46
C PRO A 29 -23.23 10.11 7.60
N ALA A 30 -22.65 9.23 8.42
CA ALA A 30 -21.73 9.62 9.49
C ALA A 30 -20.43 10.24 8.93
N TRP A 31 -19.94 9.77 7.81
CA TRP A 31 -18.79 10.36 7.11
C TRP A 31 -19.15 11.68 6.44
N VAL A 32 -20.35 11.79 5.88
CA VAL A 32 -20.84 13.05 5.31
C VAL A 32 -20.90 14.16 6.38
N GLU A 33 -21.39 13.84 7.58
CA GLU A 33 -21.46 14.80 8.69
C GLU A 33 -20.06 15.16 9.22
N TYR A 34 -19.18 14.17 9.33
CA TYR A 34 -17.79 14.37 9.70
C TYR A 34 -17.04 15.28 8.72
N PHE A 35 -17.16 15.07 7.42
CA PHE A 35 -16.46 15.85 6.39
C PHE A 35 -17.03 17.25 6.16
N LYS A 36 -18.24 17.52 6.59
CA LYS A 36 -18.77 18.90 6.64
C LYS A 36 -18.01 19.77 7.63
N THR A 37 -17.53 19.17 8.71
CA THR A 37 -16.86 19.87 9.81
C THR A 37 -15.34 19.75 9.77
N ASN A 38 -14.81 18.64 9.24
CA ASN A 38 -13.39 18.30 9.23
C ASN A 38 -12.94 18.02 7.79
N LYS A 39 -12.04 18.86 7.27
CA LYS A 39 -11.41 18.63 5.95
C LYS A 39 -10.03 18.01 6.16
N PRO A 40 -9.75 16.79 5.71
CA PRO A 40 -8.41 16.21 5.73
C PRO A 40 -7.44 17.11 4.96
N GLY A 41 -6.27 17.35 5.55
CA GLY A 41 -5.23 18.20 4.93
C GLY A 41 -5.28 19.69 5.28
N SER A 42 -6.18 20.16 6.13
CA SER A 42 -6.10 21.50 6.73
C SER A 42 -5.40 21.42 8.08
N PRO A 43 -4.33 22.21 8.34
CA PRO A 43 -3.73 22.25 9.66
C PRO A 43 -4.76 22.78 10.66
N ALA A 44 -4.97 22.05 11.74
CA ALA A 44 -5.83 22.45 12.83
C ALA A 44 -5.36 23.82 13.36
N ALA A 45 -6.24 24.81 13.33
CA ALA A 45 -6.00 26.09 13.97
C ALA A 45 -5.93 25.86 15.49
N ASN A 46 -4.72 25.82 16.01
CA ASN A 46 -4.47 25.85 17.44
C ASN A 46 -4.86 27.23 17.97
N ASN A 47 -6.10 27.38 18.44
CA ASN A 47 -6.48 28.43 19.36
C ASN A 47 -6.20 27.95 20.78
N SER A 48 -4.99 28.14 21.25
CA SER A 48 -4.70 28.19 22.67
C SER A 48 -4.32 29.62 23.03
N SER A 49 -5.27 30.31 23.65
CA SER A 49 -5.05 31.58 24.36
C SER A 49 -4.02 31.37 25.46
N ALA A 50 -2.89 32.04 25.34
CA ALA A 50 -1.87 32.14 26.37
C ALA A 50 -2.33 33.13 27.44
N PRO A 51 -2.12 32.85 28.73
CA PRO A 51 -2.17 33.89 29.77
C PRO A 51 -0.85 34.65 29.81
N THR A 52 -0.96 35.95 29.72
CA THR A 52 0.09 36.95 29.99
C THR A 52 0.64 36.77 31.40
N SER A 53 1.94 36.59 31.53
CA SER A 53 2.68 36.84 32.77
C SER A 53 3.99 37.55 32.46
N SER A 54 4.13 38.65 33.18
CA SER A 54 5.17 39.65 33.22
C SER A 54 6.61 39.12 33.38
N ALA A 55 7.53 39.79 32.70
CA ALA A 55 9.00 39.64 32.88
C ALA A 55 9.48 40.18 34.24
N PRO A 56 10.60 39.67 34.73
CA PRO A 56 11.59 40.55 35.36
C PRO A 56 12.97 40.50 34.70
N LYS A 57 13.59 41.67 34.71
CA LYS A 57 14.94 42.00 34.28
C LYS A 57 16.03 41.32 35.14
N GLY A 58 17.17 41.04 34.53
CA GLY A 58 18.42 40.90 35.28
C GLY A 58 19.43 39.97 34.62
N VAL A 59 20.32 40.54 33.85
CA VAL A 59 21.61 39.93 33.43
C VAL A 59 22.66 40.27 34.47
N PRO A 60 23.54 39.36 34.86
CA PRO A 60 24.95 39.68 35.02
C PRO A 60 25.90 38.62 34.40
N PRO A 61 27.22 38.92 34.38
CA PRO A 61 28.06 38.65 33.20
C PRO A 61 28.94 37.40 33.32
N ILE A 62 29.51 37.03 32.16
CA ILE A 62 30.45 35.95 31.90
C ILE A 62 31.80 36.22 32.61
N PRO A 63 32.46 35.21 33.19
CA PRO A 63 33.90 35.24 33.40
C PRO A 63 34.65 34.35 32.36
N LYS A 64 35.82 34.90 32.01
CA LYS A 64 36.80 34.41 31.03
C LYS A 64 37.49 33.12 31.44
N ALA A 65 37.98 32.48 30.38
CA ALA A 65 38.85 31.35 30.26
C ALA A 65 40.00 31.19 31.30
N GLN A 66 40.27 29.96 31.63
CA GLN A 66 41.64 29.52 32.00
C GLN A 66 42.00 28.24 31.23
N GLN A 67 43.16 28.32 30.62
CA GLN A 67 43.90 27.28 29.91
C GLN A 67 44.55 26.29 30.88
N GLN A 68 44.90 25.14 30.31
CA GLN A 68 45.86 24.09 30.72
C GLN A 68 45.14 22.78 31.17
N ALA A 69 45.58 21.59 30.76
CA ALA A 69 46.88 21.10 30.33
C ALA A 69 46.73 19.83 29.47
N ALA A 70 47.85 19.46 28.84
CA ALA A 70 48.05 18.37 27.90
C ALA A 70 47.64 16.96 28.38
N ALA A 71 47.18 16.16 27.40
CA ALA A 71 46.89 14.74 27.49
C ALA A 71 48.17 13.89 27.54
N PRO A 72 48.19 12.77 28.25
CA PRO A 72 49.18 11.71 28.05
C PRO A 72 48.72 10.70 26.97
N ALA A 73 49.74 10.13 26.30
CA ALA A 73 49.62 9.22 25.16
C ALA A 73 48.92 7.86 25.51
N PRO A 74 48.38 7.15 24.52
CA PRO A 74 47.63 5.89 24.75
C PRO A 74 48.57 4.74 25.07
N ALA A 75 48.15 3.95 26.08
CA ALA A 75 48.79 2.70 26.47
C ALA A 75 48.42 1.56 25.51
N ALA A 76 49.36 0.65 25.29
CA ALA A 76 49.24 -0.52 24.41
C ALA A 76 48.14 -1.50 24.84
N PRO A 77 47.56 -2.27 23.93
CA PRO A 77 46.49 -3.20 24.24
C PRO A 77 46.99 -4.46 24.96
N ALA A 78 46.25 -4.87 26.01
CA ALA A 78 46.48 -6.10 26.74
C ALA A 78 46.03 -7.33 25.90
N PRO A 79 46.60 -8.52 26.11
CA PRO A 79 46.36 -9.68 25.27
C PRO A 79 44.96 -10.25 25.45
N VAL A 80 44.36 -10.64 24.30
CA VAL A 80 43.05 -11.27 24.16
C VAL A 80 43.09 -12.65 24.85
N ALA A 81 42.22 -12.89 25.83
CA ALA A 81 41.98 -14.19 26.41
C ALA A 81 41.35 -15.14 25.37
N GLN A 82 41.93 -16.33 25.23
CA GLN A 82 41.45 -17.41 24.37
C GLN A 82 40.05 -17.87 24.80
N ALA A 83 39.18 -18.06 23.84
CA ALA A 83 37.86 -18.68 24.01
C ALA A 83 38.00 -20.13 24.48
N PRO A 84 37.14 -20.62 25.40
CA PRO A 84 37.15 -22.02 25.81
C PRO A 84 36.65 -22.93 24.68
N ALA A 85 37.31 -24.08 24.54
CA ALA A 85 37.00 -25.14 23.60
C ALA A 85 35.59 -25.74 23.84
N PRO A 86 34.93 -26.29 22.80
CA PRO A 86 33.59 -26.85 22.92
C PRO A 86 33.61 -28.12 23.81
N VAL A 87 32.71 -28.12 24.81
CA VAL A 87 32.48 -29.24 25.70
C VAL A 87 31.74 -30.34 24.93
N ALA A 88 32.25 -31.55 24.93
CA ALA A 88 31.62 -32.75 24.39
C ALA A 88 30.30 -33.06 25.13
N PRO A 89 29.25 -33.55 24.45
CA PRO A 89 27.99 -33.88 25.10
C PRO A 89 28.15 -35.11 26.02
N ALA A 90 27.58 -34.99 27.22
CA ALA A 90 27.51 -36.08 28.20
C ALA A 90 26.60 -37.21 27.68
N PRO A 91 26.87 -38.48 28.02
CA PRO A 91 26.08 -39.63 27.58
C PRO A 91 24.68 -39.62 28.19
N VAL A 92 23.68 -39.75 27.32
CA VAL A 92 22.28 -39.88 27.69
C VAL A 92 22.06 -41.26 28.32
N ALA A 93 21.48 -41.29 29.53
CA ALA A 93 21.07 -42.51 30.21
C ALA A 93 19.96 -43.23 29.39
N PRO A 94 19.92 -44.58 29.42
CA PRO A 94 18.93 -45.32 28.63
C PRO A 94 17.53 -45.15 29.19
N VAL A 95 16.62 -44.77 28.29
CA VAL A 95 15.19 -44.70 28.56
C VAL A 95 14.64 -46.10 28.76
N SER A 96 14.05 -46.35 29.93
CA SER A 96 13.40 -47.59 30.30
C SER A 96 12.22 -47.88 29.33
N GLN A 97 12.21 -49.08 28.77
CA GLN A 97 11.12 -49.61 27.95
C GLN A 97 9.83 -49.72 28.75
N PRO A 98 8.67 -49.38 28.18
CA PRO A 98 7.40 -49.62 28.86
C PRO A 98 7.07 -51.11 28.91
N ILE A 99 6.70 -51.57 30.09
CA ILE A 99 6.25 -52.92 30.36
C ILE A 99 4.92 -53.14 29.59
N VAL A 100 4.97 -54.05 28.64
CA VAL A 100 3.77 -54.55 27.97
C VAL A 100 3.02 -55.45 28.97
N ARG A 101 1.90 -54.98 29.50
CA ARG A 101 0.92 -55.86 30.17
C ARG A 101 0.05 -56.50 29.11
N GLU A 102 0.18 -57.80 28.97
CA GLU A 102 -0.72 -58.67 28.25
C GLU A 102 -2.13 -58.55 28.86
N SER A 103 -3.06 -57.96 28.11
CA SER A 103 -4.47 -57.90 28.50
C SER A 103 -5.25 -58.93 27.67
N ALA A 104 -5.92 -59.78 28.39
CA ALA A 104 -6.76 -60.83 27.87
C ALA A 104 -7.77 -60.41 26.81
N THR A 105 -7.88 -61.20 25.78
CA THR A 105 -8.88 -61.15 24.71
C THR A 105 -10.27 -61.12 25.29
N ALA A 106 -10.95 -59.95 25.21
CA ALA A 106 -12.39 -59.81 25.32
C ALA A 106 -12.99 -59.73 23.90
N GLN A 107 -13.91 -60.58 23.61
CA GLN A 107 -14.68 -60.57 22.34
C GLN A 107 -15.44 -59.25 22.18
N PRO A 108 -15.55 -58.70 20.96
CA PRO A 108 -16.30 -57.48 20.72
C PRO A 108 -17.81 -57.77 20.82
N THR A 109 -18.45 -57.17 21.79
CA THR A 109 -19.92 -57.00 21.79
C THR A 109 -20.30 -56.04 20.65
N PRO A 110 -21.44 -56.25 19.94
CA PRO A 110 -21.90 -55.35 18.89
C PRO A 110 -22.11 -53.95 19.50
N ALA A 111 -21.46 -52.97 18.92
CA ALA A 111 -21.62 -51.56 19.31
C ALA A 111 -23.05 -51.11 18.93
N ASP A 112 -23.79 -50.65 19.93
CA ASP A 112 -25.01 -49.88 19.71
C ASP A 112 -24.75 -48.67 18.80
N PRO A 113 -25.69 -48.29 17.94
CA PRO A 113 -25.53 -47.17 17.05
C PRO A 113 -25.28 -45.91 17.86
N ILE A 114 -24.14 -45.25 17.59
CA ILE A 114 -23.77 -43.95 18.20
C ILE A 114 -24.87 -42.96 17.87
N VAL A 115 -25.81 -42.79 18.80
CA VAL A 115 -26.77 -41.68 18.77
C VAL A 115 -25.97 -40.40 18.93
N LYS A 116 -25.81 -39.66 17.85
CA LYS A 116 -25.31 -38.29 17.92
C LYS A 116 -26.15 -37.55 18.96
N PRO A 117 -25.56 -36.98 20.02
CA PRO A 117 -26.31 -36.18 20.95
C PRO A 117 -26.96 -35.04 20.18
N ALA A 118 -28.26 -34.87 20.31
CA ALA A 118 -28.96 -33.70 19.78
C ALA A 118 -28.27 -32.44 20.32
N PRO A 119 -28.07 -31.40 19.49
CA PRO A 119 -27.48 -30.18 19.96
C PRO A 119 -28.33 -29.63 21.11
N VAL A 120 -27.72 -29.51 22.29
CA VAL A 120 -28.36 -28.86 23.42
C VAL A 120 -28.41 -27.38 23.06
N LEU A 121 -29.56 -26.93 22.59
CA LEU A 121 -29.89 -25.52 22.42
C LEU A 121 -29.96 -24.90 23.82
N ILE A 122 -28.83 -24.37 24.31
CA ILE A 122 -28.83 -23.43 25.42
C ILE A 122 -29.39 -22.14 24.86
N THR A 123 -30.67 -21.91 24.99
CA THR A 123 -31.32 -20.63 24.68
C THR A 123 -31.13 -19.73 25.91
N PRO A 124 -30.23 -18.74 25.89
CA PRO A 124 -30.27 -17.68 26.87
C PRO A 124 -31.58 -16.93 26.60
N GLY A 125 -32.43 -16.66 27.61
CA GLY A 125 -33.77 -16.08 27.58
C GLY A 125 -34.03 -15.02 26.49
N ALA A 126 -33.96 -15.43 25.24
CA ALA A 126 -34.20 -14.58 24.08
C ALA A 126 -35.70 -14.39 23.91
N SER A 127 -36.14 -13.16 23.92
CA SER A 127 -37.53 -12.77 23.77
C SER A 127 -38.09 -13.05 22.35
N SER A 128 -37.22 -13.22 21.32
CA SER A 128 -37.64 -13.57 19.95
C SER A 128 -36.51 -14.24 19.17
N LEU A 129 -36.83 -15.19 18.31
CA LEU A 129 -35.95 -15.76 17.28
C LEU A 129 -36.47 -15.31 15.93
N GLU A 130 -35.60 -14.67 15.14
CA GLU A 130 -35.90 -14.26 13.77
C GLU A 130 -35.27 -15.24 12.76
N PRO A 131 -36.04 -15.72 11.75
CA PRO A 131 -35.50 -16.64 10.76
C PRO A 131 -34.53 -15.95 9.82
N ILE A 132 -33.31 -16.49 9.70
CA ILE A 132 -32.30 -16.01 8.74
C ILE A 132 -32.76 -16.43 7.32
N ARG A 133 -32.87 -15.46 6.41
CA ARG A 133 -33.37 -15.68 5.02
C ARG A 133 -32.40 -15.10 3.98
N GLY A 134 -32.57 -15.54 2.73
CA GLY A 134 -31.84 -14.96 1.57
C GLY A 134 -30.33 -15.19 1.60
N VAL A 135 -29.57 -14.15 1.35
CA VAL A 135 -28.10 -14.19 1.30
C VAL A 135 -27.50 -14.62 2.62
N SER A 136 -28.04 -14.16 3.73
CA SER A 136 -27.56 -14.52 5.08
C SER A 136 -27.73 -16.02 5.37
N ALA A 137 -28.80 -16.66 4.91
CA ALA A 137 -28.99 -18.10 5.05
C ALA A 137 -27.94 -18.90 4.23
N ARG A 138 -27.56 -18.41 3.04
CA ARG A 138 -26.47 -19.00 2.24
C ARG A 138 -25.11 -18.86 2.92
N VAL A 139 -24.86 -17.72 3.60
CA VAL A 139 -23.64 -17.53 4.39
C VAL A 139 -23.59 -18.57 5.52
N VAL A 140 -24.69 -18.82 6.23
CA VAL A 140 -24.75 -19.86 7.27
C VAL A 140 -24.38 -21.22 6.68
N GLN A 141 -25.02 -21.64 5.58
CA GLN A 141 -24.72 -22.91 4.91
C GLN A 141 -23.27 -23.02 4.48
N SER A 142 -22.69 -21.93 3.93
CA SER A 142 -21.27 -21.89 3.54
C SER A 142 -20.35 -22.00 4.74
N MET A 143 -20.68 -21.36 5.87
CA MET A 143 -19.89 -21.42 7.09
C MET A 143 -19.95 -22.81 7.73
N GLU A 144 -21.12 -23.45 7.75
CA GLU A 144 -21.27 -24.83 8.22
C GLU A 144 -20.46 -25.79 7.33
N ALA A 145 -20.55 -25.68 6.01
CA ALA A 145 -19.76 -26.46 5.07
C ALA A 145 -18.25 -26.25 5.26
N SER A 146 -17.83 -25.03 5.61
CA SER A 146 -16.41 -24.70 5.86
C SER A 146 -15.81 -25.44 7.06
N LEU A 147 -16.64 -25.91 8.00
CA LEU A 147 -16.17 -26.68 9.16
C LEU A 147 -15.57 -28.04 8.79
N SER A 148 -15.94 -28.58 7.62
CA SER A 148 -15.38 -29.83 7.11
C SER A 148 -14.00 -29.68 6.48
N VAL A 149 -13.51 -28.45 6.28
CA VAL A 149 -12.20 -28.17 5.69
C VAL A 149 -11.18 -28.00 6.80
N PRO A 150 -10.17 -28.89 6.95
CA PRO A 150 -9.09 -28.73 7.90
C PRO A 150 -8.14 -27.63 7.41
N THR A 151 -8.27 -26.45 8.01
CA THR A 151 -7.47 -25.29 7.62
C THR A 151 -6.26 -25.08 8.53
N ALA A 152 -5.17 -24.57 7.97
CA ALA A 152 -4.06 -23.97 8.71
C ALA A 152 -3.83 -22.55 8.19
N THR A 153 -3.11 -21.75 8.97
CA THR A 153 -2.84 -20.34 8.63
C THR A 153 -1.40 -20.00 8.87
N SER A 154 -0.73 -19.48 7.86
CA SER A 154 0.58 -18.84 7.96
C SER A 154 0.42 -17.33 8.07
N VAL A 155 1.30 -16.68 8.81
CA VAL A 155 1.26 -15.23 9.06
C VAL A 155 2.61 -14.62 8.73
N ARG A 156 2.63 -13.46 8.05
CA ARG A 156 3.84 -12.73 7.75
C ARG A 156 3.63 -11.22 7.84
N ALA A 157 4.49 -10.55 8.60
CA ALA A 157 4.57 -9.10 8.65
C ALA A 157 5.48 -8.58 7.53
N ILE A 158 5.07 -7.51 6.86
CA ILE A 158 5.74 -6.93 5.69
C ILE A 158 5.91 -5.42 5.89
N PRO A 159 7.11 -4.86 5.72
CA PRO A 159 7.31 -3.41 5.74
C PRO A 159 6.53 -2.74 4.59
N ALA A 160 5.73 -1.73 4.91
CA ALA A 160 4.81 -1.12 3.96
C ALA A 160 5.38 0.13 3.25
N LYS A 161 6.54 0.67 3.70
CA LYS A 161 7.11 1.93 3.22
C LYS A 161 7.19 2.02 1.70
N LEU A 162 7.76 1.00 1.03
CA LEU A 162 7.90 1.02 -0.42
C LEU A 162 6.53 1.01 -1.14
N MET A 163 5.59 0.22 -0.63
CA MET A 163 4.23 0.16 -1.18
C MET A 163 3.50 1.48 -1.01
N ILE A 164 3.63 2.14 0.16
CA ILE A 164 3.06 3.46 0.44
C ILE A 164 3.62 4.49 -0.55
N ASP A 165 4.94 4.55 -0.69
CA ASP A 165 5.61 5.55 -1.50
C ASP A 165 5.30 5.41 -3.00
N ASN A 166 5.35 4.18 -3.53
CA ASN A 166 4.97 3.94 -4.93
C ASN A 166 3.48 4.21 -5.16
N ARG A 167 2.59 3.84 -4.23
CA ARG A 167 1.16 4.17 -4.35
C ARG A 167 0.92 5.68 -4.41
N ILE A 168 1.63 6.48 -3.62
CA ILE A 168 1.55 7.96 -3.67
C ILE A 168 1.94 8.45 -5.06
N VAL A 169 3.04 7.95 -5.62
CA VAL A 169 3.48 8.31 -6.97
C VAL A 169 2.44 7.93 -8.03
N ILE A 170 1.92 6.70 -7.96
CA ILE A 170 0.88 6.20 -8.86
C ILE A 170 -0.36 7.10 -8.80
N ASN A 171 -0.89 7.36 -7.61
CA ASN A 171 -2.10 8.15 -7.45
C ASN A 171 -1.91 9.62 -7.85
N ASN A 172 -0.73 10.18 -7.60
CA ASN A 172 -0.40 11.51 -8.11
C ASN A 172 -0.39 11.58 -9.64
N HIS A 173 0.11 10.54 -10.31
CA HIS A 173 0.06 10.45 -11.77
C HIS A 173 -1.38 10.32 -12.28
N LEU A 174 -2.16 9.41 -11.70
CA LEU A 174 -3.55 9.19 -12.08
C LEU A 174 -4.42 10.45 -11.89
N ALA A 175 -4.24 11.17 -10.79
CA ALA A 175 -4.99 12.41 -10.50
C ALA A 175 -4.74 13.52 -11.54
N ARG A 176 -3.57 13.52 -12.19
CA ARG A 176 -3.19 14.48 -13.22
C ARG A 176 -3.62 14.08 -14.64
N GLY A 177 -3.91 12.79 -14.85
CA GLY A 177 -4.32 12.23 -16.12
C GLY A 177 -5.79 11.81 -16.13
N ARG A 178 -6.01 10.52 -16.34
CA ARG A 178 -7.34 9.90 -16.53
C ARG A 178 -8.19 9.80 -15.27
N GLY A 179 -7.62 10.10 -14.09
CA GLY A 179 -8.31 9.95 -12.82
C GLY A 179 -8.30 8.50 -12.31
N GLY A 180 -9.05 8.26 -11.23
CA GLY A 180 -9.06 6.99 -10.51
C GLY A 180 -8.03 6.95 -9.39
N LYS A 181 -8.10 5.92 -8.54
CA LYS A 181 -7.21 5.74 -7.39
C LYS A 181 -6.86 4.28 -7.19
N VAL A 182 -5.60 3.98 -7.06
CA VAL A 182 -5.10 2.64 -6.70
C VAL A 182 -5.06 2.52 -5.19
N SER A 183 -5.75 1.51 -4.65
CA SER A 183 -5.73 1.16 -3.21
C SER A 183 -4.58 0.20 -2.89
N PHE A 184 -4.26 0.06 -1.61
CA PHE A 184 -3.31 -0.96 -1.14
C PHE A 184 -3.79 -2.38 -1.47
N THR A 185 -5.10 -2.61 -1.39
CA THR A 185 -5.69 -3.92 -1.71
C THR A 185 -5.44 -4.29 -3.17
N HIS A 186 -5.48 -3.34 -4.12
CA HIS A 186 -5.15 -3.61 -5.52
C HIS A 186 -3.70 -4.09 -5.69
N ILE A 187 -2.74 -3.43 -5.04
CA ILE A 187 -1.32 -3.78 -5.11
C ILE A 187 -1.07 -5.15 -4.48
N ILE A 188 -1.67 -5.40 -3.31
CA ILE A 188 -1.53 -6.68 -2.58
C ILE A 188 -2.20 -7.81 -3.35
N ALA A 189 -3.39 -7.59 -3.90
CA ALA A 189 -4.09 -8.58 -4.71
C ALA A 189 -3.31 -8.92 -5.99
N TYR A 190 -2.69 -7.94 -6.64
CA TYR A 190 -1.84 -8.17 -7.79
C TYR A 190 -0.57 -8.95 -7.42
N ALA A 191 0.05 -8.65 -6.28
CA ALA A 191 1.16 -9.44 -5.73
C ALA A 191 0.74 -10.89 -5.43
N MET A 192 -0.49 -11.10 -4.91
CA MET A 192 -1.07 -12.41 -4.69
C MET A 192 -1.21 -13.19 -6.01
N ILE A 193 -1.79 -12.58 -7.04
CA ILE A 193 -1.95 -13.19 -8.37
C ILE A 193 -0.58 -13.57 -8.95
N LYS A 194 0.40 -12.67 -8.89
CA LYS A 194 1.77 -12.93 -9.37
C LYS A 194 2.43 -14.08 -8.60
N ALA A 195 2.23 -14.15 -7.27
CA ALA A 195 2.77 -15.22 -6.45
C ALA A 195 2.12 -16.58 -6.79
N VAL A 196 0.82 -16.61 -7.03
CA VAL A 196 0.10 -17.83 -7.45
C VAL A 196 0.48 -18.27 -8.87
N ARG A 197 0.72 -17.32 -9.79
CA ARG A 197 1.29 -17.68 -11.12
C ARG A 197 2.64 -18.39 -11.01
N ALA A 198 3.47 -17.98 -10.06
CA ALA A 198 4.76 -18.61 -9.78
C ALA A 198 4.64 -19.91 -8.97
N MET A 199 3.50 -20.12 -8.29
CA MET A 199 3.21 -21.28 -7.42
C MET A 199 1.79 -21.79 -7.69
N PRO A 200 1.53 -22.43 -8.87
CA PRO A 200 0.16 -22.83 -9.29
C PRO A 200 -0.51 -23.81 -8.33
N GLU A 201 0.25 -24.53 -7.51
CA GLU A 201 -0.26 -25.41 -6.46
C GLU A 201 -1.07 -24.65 -5.40
N MET A 202 -0.84 -23.34 -5.22
CA MET A 202 -1.62 -22.51 -4.30
C MET A 202 -3.04 -22.21 -4.82
N ASN A 203 -3.31 -22.44 -6.12
CA ASN A 203 -4.65 -22.32 -6.72
C ASN A 203 -5.40 -23.67 -6.75
N ALA A 204 -4.84 -24.74 -6.16
CA ALA A 204 -5.49 -26.05 -6.14
C ALA A 204 -6.68 -26.07 -5.18
N PHE A 205 -7.59 -27.02 -5.39
CA PHE A 205 -8.70 -27.32 -4.47
C PHE A 205 -8.80 -28.82 -4.20
N PHE A 206 -9.37 -29.18 -3.04
CA PHE A 206 -9.64 -30.56 -2.69
C PHE A 206 -10.95 -31.03 -3.33
N GLY A 207 -10.93 -32.19 -3.92
CA GLY A 207 -12.08 -32.86 -4.49
C GLY A 207 -12.04 -34.38 -4.27
N GLU A 208 -13.00 -35.07 -4.81
CA GLU A 208 -13.07 -36.54 -4.83
C GLU A 208 -13.29 -37.03 -6.26
N LEU A 209 -12.56 -38.06 -6.64
CA LEU A 209 -12.72 -38.77 -7.91
C LEU A 209 -12.96 -40.25 -7.61
N ASP A 210 -14.09 -40.78 -8.04
CA ASP A 210 -14.49 -42.15 -7.80
C ASP A 210 -14.45 -42.54 -6.30
N GLY A 211 -14.87 -41.62 -5.42
CA GLY A 211 -14.85 -41.78 -3.97
C GLY A 211 -13.48 -41.77 -3.32
N LYS A 212 -12.44 -41.35 -4.05
CA LYS A 212 -11.05 -41.19 -3.55
C LYS A 212 -10.66 -39.74 -3.48
N PRO A 213 -9.88 -39.34 -2.47
CA PRO A 213 -9.33 -37.97 -2.39
C PRO A 213 -8.57 -37.59 -3.67
N ALA A 214 -8.85 -36.41 -4.20
CA ALA A 214 -8.24 -35.88 -5.41
C ALA A 214 -7.89 -34.39 -5.27
N ILE A 215 -6.90 -33.93 -6.04
CA ILE A 215 -6.53 -32.52 -6.14
C ILE A 215 -7.03 -31.98 -7.48
N GLY A 216 -7.90 -30.98 -7.43
CA GLY A 216 -8.31 -30.24 -8.61
C GLY A 216 -7.36 -29.06 -8.86
N LYS A 217 -7.05 -28.81 -10.13
CA LYS A 217 -6.26 -27.66 -10.59
C LYS A 217 -7.14 -26.81 -11.49
N PRO A 218 -7.60 -25.66 -11.04
CA PRO A 218 -8.37 -24.74 -11.88
C PRO A 218 -7.53 -24.28 -13.07
N GLU A 219 -8.19 -24.10 -14.21
CA GLU A 219 -7.57 -23.57 -15.42
C GLU A 219 -7.18 -22.11 -15.28
N HIS A 220 -8.03 -21.34 -14.55
CA HIS A 220 -7.87 -19.92 -14.35
C HIS A 220 -7.70 -19.53 -12.87
N ILE A 221 -7.12 -18.35 -12.63
CA ILE A 221 -7.10 -17.68 -11.34
C ILE A 221 -8.30 -16.73 -11.26
N ASN A 222 -9.33 -17.12 -10.51
CA ASN A 222 -10.50 -16.30 -10.27
C ASN A 222 -10.49 -15.79 -8.84
N LEU A 223 -10.17 -14.50 -8.67
CA LEU A 223 -9.97 -13.88 -7.36
C LEU A 223 -11.29 -13.37 -6.79
N GLY A 224 -11.80 -13.99 -5.74
CA GLY A 224 -12.91 -13.50 -4.93
C GLY A 224 -12.49 -12.32 -4.08
N VAL A 225 -13.26 -11.24 -4.15
CA VAL A 225 -13.03 -10.02 -3.35
C VAL A 225 -14.11 -9.93 -2.28
N ALA A 226 -13.73 -10.04 -1.02
CA ALA A 226 -14.65 -9.88 0.11
C ALA A 226 -15.02 -8.40 0.27
N ILE A 227 -16.28 -8.06 0.00
CA ILE A 227 -16.84 -6.72 0.07
C ILE A 227 -17.87 -6.70 1.20
N ASP A 228 -17.66 -5.84 2.18
CA ASP A 228 -18.58 -5.60 3.27
C ASP A 228 -19.39 -4.33 2.99
N LEU A 229 -20.69 -4.51 2.76
CA LEU A 229 -21.62 -3.44 2.46
C LEU A 229 -22.47 -3.10 3.70
N ALA A 230 -22.40 -1.87 4.15
CA ALA A 230 -23.33 -1.33 5.13
C ALA A 230 -24.65 -0.98 4.43
N LYS A 231 -25.77 -1.44 5.00
CA LYS A 231 -27.12 -1.11 4.51
C LYS A 231 -27.70 0.07 5.28
N PRO A 232 -28.69 0.78 4.70
CA PRO A 232 -29.36 1.90 5.37
C PRO A 232 -30.03 1.55 6.70
N ASP A 233 -30.36 0.26 6.90
CA ASP A 233 -30.95 -0.28 8.14
C ASP A 233 -29.90 -0.57 9.24
N GLY A 234 -28.63 -0.24 9.00
CA GLY A 234 -27.51 -0.54 9.89
C GLY A 234 -27.01 -1.99 9.83
N SER A 235 -27.66 -2.86 9.07
CA SER A 235 -27.17 -4.22 8.86
C SER A 235 -25.97 -4.23 7.89
N ARG A 236 -25.12 -5.26 8.00
CA ARG A 236 -23.96 -5.47 7.10
C ARG A 236 -24.18 -6.70 6.23
N GLN A 237 -23.75 -6.61 5.01
CA GLN A 237 -23.84 -7.71 4.06
C GLN A 237 -22.48 -7.98 3.45
N LEU A 238 -21.94 -9.18 3.68
CA LEU A 238 -20.70 -9.64 3.04
C LEU A 238 -21.03 -10.26 1.68
N LEU A 239 -20.37 -9.79 0.65
CA LEU A 239 -20.41 -10.35 -0.70
C LEU A 239 -18.99 -10.72 -1.13
N VAL A 240 -18.84 -11.79 -1.91
CA VAL A 240 -17.52 -12.23 -2.41
C VAL A 240 -17.62 -12.51 -3.91
N PRO A 241 -17.86 -11.48 -4.74
CA PRO A 241 -17.79 -11.63 -6.19
C PRO A 241 -16.33 -11.82 -6.62
N SER A 242 -16.10 -12.34 -7.84
CA SER A 242 -14.77 -12.64 -8.34
C SER A 242 -14.39 -11.90 -9.62
N VAL A 243 -13.13 -11.48 -9.67
CA VAL A 243 -12.45 -11.09 -10.90
C VAL A 243 -11.95 -12.34 -11.58
N LYS A 244 -12.28 -12.52 -12.87
CA LYS A 244 -12.01 -13.74 -13.63
C LYS A 244 -10.70 -13.64 -14.41
N GLY A 245 -10.01 -14.78 -14.62
CA GLY A 245 -8.84 -14.88 -15.49
C GLY A 245 -7.71 -13.93 -15.12
N CYS A 246 -7.48 -13.75 -13.81
CA CYS A 246 -6.55 -12.74 -13.31
C CYS A 246 -5.10 -12.95 -13.78
N GLU A 247 -4.73 -14.16 -14.15
CA GLU A 247 -3.39 -14.50 -14.64
C GLU A 247 -3.08 -13.88 -16.00
N GLU A 248 -4.07 -13.56 -16.80
CA GLU A 248 -3.92 -12.99 -18.14
C GLU A 248 -3.87 -11.45 -18.11
N LEU A 249 -4.28 -10.84 -16.99
CA LEU A 249 -4.46 -9.40 -16.88
C LEU A 249 -3.14 -8.71 -16.48
N ASP A 250 -2.81 -7.61 -17.17
CA ASP A 250 -1.85 -6.65 -16.63
C ASP A 250 -2.46 -5.86 -15.46
N PHE A 251 -1.63 -5.06 -14.78
CA PHE A 251 -2.11 -4.33 -13.60
C PHE A 251 -3.27 -3.35 -13.93
N ALA A 252 -3.24 -2.68 -15.07
CA ALA A 252 -4.28 -1.71 -15.44
C ALA A 252 -5.60 -2.42 -15.78
N GLN A 253 -5.53 -3.56 -16.47
CA GLN A 253 -6.68 -4.40 -16.79
C GLN A 253 -7.27 -5.01 -15.51
N PHE A 254 -6.41 -5.55 -14.62
CA PHE A 254 -6.82 -6.08 -13.33
C PHE A 254 -7.50 -5.00 -12.46
N TRP A 255 -6.89 -3.81 -12.35
CA TRP A 255 -7.47 -2.70 -11.60
C TRP A 255 -8.84 -2.29 -12.13
N ASN A 256 -9.00 -2.17 -13.45
CA ASN A 256 -10.30 -1.85 -14.08
C ASN A 256 -11.34 -2.95 -13.83
N ALA A 257 -10.97 -4.23 -13.93
CA ALA A 257 -11.85 -5.35 -13.66
C ALA A 257 -12.29 -5.39 -12.17
N TYR A 258 -11.33 -5.15 -11.26
CA TYR A 258 -11.60 -5.06 -9.82
C TYR A 258 -12.58 -3.92 -9.51
N GLU A 259 -12.35 -2.71 -10.02
CA GLU A 259 -13.24 -1.57 -9.82
C GLU A 259 -14.63 -1.80 -10.43
N ALA A 260 -14.72 -2.49 -11.58
CA ALA A 260 -16.00 -2.86 -12.17
C ALA A 260 -16.82 -3.78 -11.26
N VAL A 261 -16.17 -4.76 -10.63
CA VAL A 261 -16.80 -5.67 -9.65
C VAL A 261 -17.26 -4.88 -8.41
N ILE A 262 -16.43 -3.99 -7.87
CA ILE A 262 -16.81 -3.13 -6.74
C ILE A 262 -18.00 -2.24 -7.09
N LYS A 263 -18.00 -1.64 -8.28
CA LYS A 263 -19.11 -0.80 -8.75
C LYS A 263 -20.41 -1.59 -8.87
N LYS A 264 -20.38 -2.80 -9.46
CA LYS A 264 -21.54 -3.71 -9.51
C LYS A 264 -22.05 -4.06 -8.11
N ALA A 265 -21.14 -4.36 -7.17
CA ALA A 265 -21.51 -4.69 -5.79
C ALA A 265 -22.25 -3.52 -5.12
N ARG A 266 -21.73 -2.30 -5.24
CA ARG A 266 -22.34 -1.09 -4.65
C ARG A 266 -23.68 -0.73 -5.28
N SER A 267 -23.86 -0.98 -6.58
CA SER A 267 -25.12 -0.70 -7.28
C SER A 267 -26.15 -1.84 -7.19
N GLY A 268 -25.82 -2.95 -6.51
CA GLY A 268 -26.69 -4.14 -6.45
C GLY A 268 -26.86 -4.87 -7.79
N ALA A 269 -25.96 -4.64 -8.75
CA ALA A 269 -26.05 -5.20 -10.10
C ALA A 269 -25.20 -6.48 -10.30
N LEU A 270 -24.80 -7.15 -9.18
CA LEU A 270 -24.10 -8.43 -9.26
C LEU A 270 -25.03 -9.54 -9.72
N THR A 271 -24.55 -10.36 -10.64
CA THR A 271 -25.23 -11.55 -11.16
C THR A 271 -24.68 -12.83 -10.54
N VAL A 272 -25.31 -13.98 -10.79
CA VAL A 272 -24.85 -15.28 -10.28
C VAL A 272 -23.46 -15.61 -10.83
N GLU A 273 -23.19 -15.24 -12.07
CA GLU A 273 -21.90 -15.45 -12.76
C GLU A 273 -20.77 -14.69 -12.08
N ASP A 274 -21.04 -13.53 -11.47
CA ASP A 274 -20.01 -12.77 -10.73
C ASP A 274 -19.50 -13.54 -9.49
N PHE A 275 -20.26 -14.51 -8.98
CA PHE A 275 -19.88 -15.34 -7.82
C PHE A 275 -19.37 -16.73 -8.21
N ALA A 276 -19.72 -17.23 -9.39
CA ALA A 276 -19.39 -18.59 -9.80
C ALA A 276 -17.88 -18.77 -10.07
N GLY A 277 -17.34 -19.97 -9.82
CA GLY A 277 -15.99 -20.36 -10.20
C GLY A 277 -14.85 -19.62 -9.52
N THR A 278 -15.08 -19.02 -8.35
CA THR A 278 -14.04 -18.40 -7.53
C THR A 278 -13.06 -19.45 -7.03
N THR A 279 -11.77 -19.30 -7.31
CA THR A 279 -10.73 -20.27 -6.95
C THR A 279 -9.97 -19.92 -5.69
N MET A 280 -9.84 -18.64 -5.39
CA MET A 280 -9.22 -18.11 -4.17
C MET A 280 -9.88 -16.78 -3.78
N SER A 281 -9.64 -16.31 -2.57
CA SER A 281 -10.25 -15.07 -2.08
C SER A 281 -9.26 -14.16 -1.36
N ILE A 282 -9.54 -12.86 -1.39
CA ILE A 282 -8.87 -11.85 -0.55
C ILE A 282 -9.90 -11.15 0.33
N THR A 283 -9.55 -10.96 1.60
CA THR A 283 -10.35 -10.18 2.56
C THR A 283 -9.48 -9.15 3.25
N ASN A 284 -10.00 -7.94 3.47
CA ASN A 284 -9.25 -6.85 4.08
C ASN A 284 -9.96 -6.32 5.35
N PRO A 285 -9.87 -7.01 6.48
CA PRO A 285 -10.38 -6.51 7.76
C PRO A 285 -9.48 -5.41 8.37
N GLY A 286 -8.30 -5.19 7.81
CA GLY A 286 -7.36 -4.16 8.26
C GLY A 286 -7.91 -2.75 8.15
N THR A 287 -8.87 -2.50 7.25
CA THR A 287 -9.59 -1.22 7.15
C THR A 287 -10.36 -0.84 8.42
N LEU A 288 -10.65 -1.82 9.27
CA LEU A 288 -11.32 -1.63 10.57
C LEU A 288 -10.34 -1.71 11.75
N GLY A 289 -9.03 -1.67 11.50
CA GLY A 289 -7.99 -1.76 12.54
C GLY A 289 -7.64 -3.19 12.98
N THR A 290 -8.17 -4.22 12.34
CA THR A 290 -7.83 -5.61 12.67
C THR A 290 -6.41 -5.92 12.22
N VAL A 291 -5.49 -6.19 13.17
CA VAL A 291 -4.07 -6.44 12.88
C VAL A 291 -3.87 -7.67 12.01
N HIS A 292 -4.57 -8.76 12.31
CA HIS A 292 -4.64 -9.96 11.46
C HIS A 292 -5.92 -10.74 11.75
N SER A 293 -6.34 -11.54 10.81
CA SER A 293 -7.50 -12.41 10.94
C SER A 293 -7.20 -13.79 10.41
N VAL A 294 -7.94 -14.79 10.88
CA VAL A 294 -7.93 -16.15 10.36
C VAL A 294 -9.29 -16.40 9.70
N PRO A 295 -9.45 -15.98 8.44
CA PRO A 295 -10.72 -16.12 7.75
C PRO A 295 -11.05 -17.59 7.49
N ARG A 296 -12.34 -17.94 7.48
CA ARG A 296 -12.79 -19.27 7.08
C ARG A 296 -12.63 -19.45 5.58
N LEU A 297 -12.09 -20.61 5.20
CA LEU A 297 -11.95 -20.98 3.79
C LEU A 297 -13.30 -21.44 3.25
N VAL A 298 -13.70 -20.90 2.12
CA VAL A 298 -14.91 -21.33 1.43
C VAL A 298 -14.65 -22.70 0.79
N GLN A 299 -15.60 -23.61 0.89
CA GLN A 299 -15.48 -24.94 0.27
C GLN A 299 -15.23 -24.81 -1.25
N GLY A 300 -14.30 -25.59 -1.78
CA GLY A 300 -13.89 -25.53 -3.18
C GLY A 300 -12.80 -24.50 -3.47
N GLN A 301 -12.31 -23.75 -2.48
CA GLN A 301 -11.12 -22.89 -2.59
C GLN A 301 -9.96 -23.50 -1.81
N GLY A 302 -8.75 -23.37 -2.36
CA GLY A 302 -7.53 -23.81 -1.68
C GLY A 302 -6.95 -22.77 -0.72
N LEU A 303 -7.21 -21.48 -0.96
CA LEU A 303 -6.52 -20.36 -0.30
C LEU A 303 -7.46 -19.15 -0.11
N ILE A 304 -7.33 -18.51 1.05
CA ILE A 304 -7.85 -17.15 1.30
C ILE A 304 -6.76 -16.30 1.94
N LEU A 305 -6.51 -15.11 1.38
CA LEU A 305 -5.57 -14.13 1.89
C LEU A 305 -6.30 -13.12 2.77
N GLY A 306 -5.86 -12.96 4.02
CA GLY A 306 -6.30 -11.89 4.92
C GLY A 306 -5.29 -10.75 4.93
N VAL A 307 -5.78 -9.53 4.80
CA VAL A 307 -4.98 -8.30 4.85
C VAL A 307 -5.25 -7.59 6.17
N GLY A 308 -4.24 -7.46 7.01
CA GLY A 308 -4.33 -6.79 8.31
C GLY A 308 -4.18 -5.28 8.20
N ALA A 309 -4.36 -4.59 9.34
CA ALA A 309 -4.15 -3.16 9.47
C ALA A 309 -2.69 -2.79 9.15
N MET A 310 -2.54 -1.60 8.57
CA MET A 310 -1.23 -1.03 8.28
C MET A 310 -0.90 0.02 9.32
N ASP A 311 0.01 -0.32 10.24
CA ASP A 311 0.38 0.55 11.36
C ASP A 311 1.85 0.40 11.72
N TYR A 312 2.35 1.32 12.53
CA TYR A 312 3.67 1.17 13.13
C TYR A 312 3.70 -0.02 14.10
N PRO A 313 4.85 -0.71 14.26
CA PRO A 313 5.01 -1.72 15.31
C PRO A 313 4.66 -1.13 16.68
N ALA A 314 4.10 -1.95 17.57
CA ALA A 314 3.57 -1.50 18.87
C ALA A 314 4.59 -0.69 19.70
N GLU A 315 5.87 -1.02 19.58
CA GLU A 315 6.99 -0.37 20.25
C GLU A 315 7.18 1.09 19.84
N PHE A 316 6.68 1.46 18.65
CA PHE A 316 6.85 2.78 18.05
C PHE A 316 5.58 3.63 18.01
N GLN A 317 4.42 3.10 18.41
CA GLN A 317 3.14 3.83 18.33
C GLN A 317 3.08 5.08 19.24
N GLY A 318 3.94 5.14 20.26
CA GLY A 318 4.09 6.33 21.11
C GLY A 318 5.16 7.33 20.66
N ALA A 319 5.89 7.06 19.57
CA ALA A 319 6.94 7.93 19.08
C ALA A 319 6.36 9.10 18.27
N SER A 320 7.06 10.26 18.28
CA SER A 320 6.71 11.39 17.42
C SER A 320 6.97 11.04 15.94
N GLU A 321 6.25 11.68 15.02
CA GLU A 321 6.45 11.51 13.58
C GLU A 321 7.90 11.79 13.18
N GLU A 322 8.50 12.85 13.73
CA GLU A 322 9.89 13.20 13.50
C GLU A 322 10.86 12.07 13.93
N THR A 323 10.62 11.46 15.10
CA THR A 323 11.41 10.32 15.56
C THR A 323 11.29 9.13 14.63
N LEU A 324 10.08 8.81 14.17
CA LEU A 324 9.83 7.71 13.24
C LEU A 324 10.54 7.91 11.89
N ILE A 325 10.47 9.13 11.34
CA ILE A 325 11.12 9.50 10.09
C ILE A 325 12.64 9.41 10.23
N ASN A 326 13.21 10.00 11.29
CA ASN A 326 14.65 10.02 11.50
C ASN A 326 15.23 8.64 11.80
N SER A 327 14.48 7.79 12.48
CA SER A 327 14.88 6.41 12.78
C SER A 327 14.56 5.41 11.68
N ALA A 328 14.05 5.86 10.52
CA ALA A 328 13.66 5.01 9.39
C ALA A 328 12.69 3.87 9.80
N VAL A 329 11.72 4.18 10.64
CA VAL A 329 10.70 3.22 11.06
C VAL A 329 9.58 3.17 10.04
N SER A 330 9.29 1.99 9.51
CA SER A 330 8.20 1.76 8.56
C SER A 330 6.93 1.30 9.25
N LYS A 331 5.77 1.71 8.71
CA LYS A 331 4.54 0.98 8.97
C LYS A 331 4.68 -0.45 8.46
N VAL A 332 3.98 -1.37 9.12
CA VAL A 332 4.00 -2.80 8.82
C VAL A 332 2.56 -3.23 8.51
N ILE A 333 2.41 -4.10 7.52
CA ILE A 333 1.15 -4.77 7.22
C ILE A 333 1.31 -6.26 7.45
N THR A 334 0.32 -6.89 8.08
CA THR A 334 0.33 -8.33 8.33
C THR A 334 -0.56 -9.03 7.30
N LEU A 335 0.01 -9.97 6.57
CA LEU A 335 -0.74 -10.85 5.67
C LEU A 335 -0.90 -12.23 6.30
N THR A 336 -2.10 -12.81 6.14
CA THR A 336 -2.43 -14.15 6.60
C THR A 336 -2.85 -15.00 5.40
N SER A 337 -2.25 -16.18 5.26
CA SER A 337 -2.61 -17.17 4.26
C SER A 337 -3.29 -18.33 4.98
N THR A 338 -4.63 -18.42 4.87
CA THR A 338 -5.40 -19.56 5.35
C THR A 338 -5.68 -20.50 4.19
N TYR A 339 -5.37 -21.78 4.35
CA TYR A 339 -5.39 -22.75 3.27
C TYR A 339 -5.94 -24.11 3.71
N ASP A 340 -6.37 -24.92 2.72
CA ASP A 340 -6.78 -26.30 2.94
C ASP A 340 -5.56 -27.19 3.16
N HIS A 341 -5.37 -27.64 4.39
CA HIS A 341 -4.17 -28.40 4.78
C HIS A 341 -4.14 -29.84 4.24
N ARG A 342 -5.19 -30.28 3.56
CA ARG A 342 -5.20 -31.58 2.85
C ARG A 342 -4.35 -31.52 1.58
N ILE A 343 -4.23 -30.32 0.96
CA ILE A 343 -3.59 -30.15 -0.35
C ILE A 343 -2.43 -29.14 -0.34
N ILE A 344 -2.42 -28.18 0.57
CA ILE A 344 -1.34 -27.19 0.73
C ILE A 344 -0.65 -27.41 2.06
N GLN A 345 0.68 -27.49 2.01
CA GLN A 345 1.52 -27.68 3.20
C GLN A 345 1.97 -26.34 3.77
N GLY A 346 2.31 -26.33 5.07
CA GLY A 346 2.78 -25.12 5.77
C GLY A 346 4.00 -24.46 5.12
N ALA A 347 4.94 -25.26 4.59
CA ALA A 347 6.11 -24.77 3.88
C ALA A 347 5.72 -24.03 2.59
N GLN A 348 4.76 -24.54 1.82
CA GLN A 348 4.26 -23.90 0.59
C GLN A 348 3.59 -22.57 0.90
N SER A 349 2.72 -22.53 1.94
CA SER A 349 2.07 -21.30 2.38
C SER A 349 3.09 -20.26 2.91
N GLY A 350 4.12 -20.73 3.62
CA GLY A 350 5.23 -19.87 4.07
C GLY A 350 6.02 -19.28 2.91
N ASP A 351 6.32 -20.09 1.88
CA ASP A 351 7.03 -19.65 0.67
C ASP A 351 6.19 -18.70 -0.19
N PHE A 352 4.89 -18.97 -0.29
CA PHE A 352 3.94 -18.07 -0.94
C PHE A 352 3.94 -16.68 -0.31
N LEU A 353 3.84 -16.58 1.01
CA LEU A 353 3.91 -15.30 1.71
C LEU A 353 5.30 -14.65 1.61
N ARG A 354 6.38 -15.45 1.52
CA ARG A 354 7.74 -14.93 1.26
C ARG A 354 7.82 -14.29 -0.12
N ARG A 355 7.30 -14.94 -1.16
CA ARG A 355 7.25 -14.35 -2.52
C ARG A 355 6.43 -13.08 -2.58
N MET A 356 5.25 -13.05 -1.93
CA MET A 356 4.47 -11.82 -1.82
C MET A 356 5.25 -10.70 -1.14
N HIS A 357 5.97 -11.01 -0.05
CA HIS A 357 6.84 -10.05 0.63
C HIS A 357 7.90 -9.48 -0.33
N GLU A 358 8.58 -10.35 -1.07
CA GLU A 358 9.61 -9.95 -2.04
C GLU A 358 9.03 -9.06 -3.14
N TYR A 359 7.87 -9.39 -3.70
CA TYR A 359 7.19 -8.54 -4.70
C TYR A 359 6.82 -7.18 -4.11
N LEU A 360 6.25 -7.13 -2.92
CA LEU A 360 5.89 -5.88 -2.26
C LEU A 360 7.13 -5.03 -1.88
N LEU A 361 8.31 -5.63 -1.79
CA LEU A 361 9.62 -4.94 -1.70
C LEU A 361 10.29 -4.71 -3.07
N GLY A 362 9.58 -4.94 -4.18
CA GLY A 362 10.01 -4.58 -5.53
C GLY A 362 10.82 -5.63 -6.27
N ALA A 363 10.89 -6.87 -5.77
CA ALA A 363 11.56 -7.96 -6.47
C ALA A 363 10.93 -8.22 -7.86
N GLU A 364 11.73 -8.74 -8.78
CA GLU A 364 11.34 -9.09 -10.14
C GLU A 364 10.63 -7.96 -10.90
N GLY A 365 10.99 -6.69 -10.63
CA GLY A 365 10.40 -5.55 -11.32
C GLY A 365 8.90 -5.34 -11.05
N PHE A 366 8.40 -5.78 -9.90
CA PHE A 366 6.97 -5.73 -9.57
C PHE A 366 6.34 -4.35 -9.76
N TYR A 367 7.00 -3.30 -9.28
CA TYR A 367 6.50 -1.93 -9.49
C TYR A 367 6.76 -1.40 -10.90
N ASP A 368 7.76 -1.92 -11.60
CA ASP A 368 8.01 -1.56 -13.00
C ASP A 368 6.86 -2.04 -13.89
N GLU A 369 6.36 -3.24 -13.67
CA GLU A 369 5.17 -3.77 -14.36
C GLU A 369 3.94 -2.89 -14.10
N ILE A 370 3.71 -2.48 -12.84
CA ILE A 370 2.60 -1.60 -12.46
C ILE A 370 2.72 -0.24 -13.15
N PHE A 371 3.91 0.37 -13.12
CA PHE A 371 4.17 1.68 -13.72
C PHE A 371 4.01 1.63 -15.24
N SER A 372 4.52 0.58 -15.88
CA SER A 372 4.37 0.35 -17.31
C SER A 372 2.90 0.18 -17.71
N ALA A 373 2.14 -0.67 -17.03
CA ALA A 373 0.73 -0.89 -17.28
C ALA A 373 -0.12 0.40 -17.12
N LEU A 374 0.25 1.26 -16.18
CA LEU A 374 -0.41 2.56 -15.94
C LEU A 374 0.16 3.69 -16.81
N ARG A 375 1.15 3.42 -17.65
CA ARG A 375 1.85 4.38 -18.50
C ARG A 375 2.47 5.53 -17.70
N ILE A 376 3.11 5.22 -16.57
CA ILE A 376 3.84 6.20 -15.76
C ILE A 376 5.22 6.38 -16.39
N PRO A 377 5.61 7.59 -16.83
CA PRO A 377 6.79 7.79 -17.67
C PRO A 377 8.13 7.77 -16.91
N TYR A 378 8.12 7.62 -15.60
CA TYR A 378 9.32 7.57 -14.74
C TYR A 378 9.39 6.29 -13.92
N GLU A 379 10.57 5.99 -13.40
CA GLU A 379 10.83 4.78 -12.64
C GLU A 379 10.16 4.78 -11.27
N PRO A 380 9.77 3.59 -10.75
CA PRO A 380 9.28 3.46 -9.39
C PRO A 380 10.39 3.69 -8.36
N ILE A 381 9.96 4.03 -7.15
CA ILE A 381 10.86 4.08 -5.99
C ILE A 381 11.34 2.66 -5.69
N ARG A 382 12.65 2.53 -5.35
CA ARG A 382 13.31 1.25 -5.08
C ARG A 382 13.49 1.05 -3.57
N TRP A 383 13.45 -0.20 -3.15
CA TRP A 383 13.80 -0.56 -1.77
C TRP A 383 15.29 -0.38 -1.56
N ALA A 384 15.65 0.31 -0.48
CA ALA A 384 17.02 0.46 -0.03
C ALA A 384 17.06 0.43 1.51
N LYS A 385 18.20 0.05 2.08
CA LYS A 385 18.45 0.23 3.52
C LYS A 385 18.72 1.71 3.80
N ASP A 386 18.32 2.17 4.98
CA ASP A 386 18.76 3.49 5.44
C ASP A 386 20.24 3.45 5.79
N PHE A 387 20.93 4.54 5.50
CA PHE A 387 22.30 4.75 5.96
C PHE A 387 22.24 5.51 7.30
N ALA A 388 23.16 5.19 8.22
CA ALA A 388 23.22 5.84 9.51
C ALA A 388 23.22 7.36 9.38
N PHE A 389 22.34 8.03 10.15
CA PHE A 389 22.14 9.48 10.04
C PHE A 389 23.09 10.17 11.02
N THR A 390 24.28 10.55 10.53
CA THR A 390 25.20 11.42 11.26
C THR A 390 25.01 12.88 10.84
N ARG A 391 25.42 13.83 11.68
CA ARG A 391 25.32 15.27 11.37
C ARG A 391 26.06 15.66 10.08
N ASP A 392 27.19 15.03 9.82
CA ASP A 392 27.96 15.27 8.60
C ASP A 392 27.24 14.73 7.37
N GLU A 393 26.53 13.62 7.51
CA GLU A 393 25.67 13.06 6.44
C GLU A 393 24.46 13.92 6.18
N GLU A 394 23.85 14.54 7.19
CA GLU A 394 22.74 15.48 7.04
C GLU A 394 23.13 16.69 6.18
N ILE A 395 24.30 17.28 6.46
CA ILE A 395 24.86 18.38 5.68
C ILE A 395 25.12 17.92 4.24
N ASN A 396 25.71 16.75 4.07
CA ASN A 396 25.96 16.15 2.77
C ASN A 396 24.65 15.85 2.01
N LYS A 397 23.62 15.31 2.66
CA LYS A 397 22.32 15.05 2.04
C LYS A 397 21.63 16.33 1.58
N THR A 398 21.71 17.42 2.36
CA THR A 398 21.19 18.72 1.94
C THR A 398 21.87 19.22 0.66
N ALA A 399 23.20 19.11 0.58
CA ALA A 399 23.93 19.46 -0.65
C ALA A 399 23.52 18.59 -1.85
N ARG A 400 23.31 17.28 -1.63
CA ARG A 400 22.84 16.34 -2.66
C ARG A 400 21.43 16.66 -3.15
N VAL A 401 20.52 17.09 -2.26
CA VAL A 401 19.20 17.57 -2.66
C VAL A 401 19.31 18.81 -3.54
N GLN A 402 20.22 19.74 -3.24
CA GLN A 402 20.46 20.89 -4.11
C GLN A 402 21.03 20.47 -5.48
N GLN A 403 21.93 19.49 -5.51
CA GLN A 403 22.46 18.92 -6.76
C GLN A 403 21.32 18.26 -7.57
N LEU A 404 20.44 17.51 -6.93
CA LEU A 404 19.28 16.88 -7.56
C LEU A 404 18.33 17.94 -8.16
N ILE A 405 18.02 19.03 -7.43
CA ILE A 405 17.22 20.14 -7.96
C ILE A 405 17.89 20.73 -9.22
N GLN A 406 19.20 20.93 -9.16
CA GLN A 406 19.95 21.47 -10.29
C GLN A 406 19.98 20.50 -11.48
N ALA A 407 20.11 19.20 -11.23
CA ALA A 407 20.04 18.15 -12.26
C ALA A 407 18.68 18.17 -12.98
N TYR A 408 17.57 18.27 -12.25
CA TYR A 408 16.24 18.38 -12.87
C TYR A 408 16.07 19.64 -13.71
N ARG A 409 16.63 20.77 -13.29
CA ARG A 409 16.63 22.01 -14.09
C ARG A 409 17.39 21.87 -15.40
N THR A 410 18.47 21.08 -15.38
CA THR A 410 19.33 20.88 -16.55
C THR A 410 18.84 19.76 -17.47
N PHE A 411 18.43 18.62 -16.92
CA PHE A 411 18.15 17.40 -17.67
C PHE A 411 16.68 16.95 -17.57
N GLY A 412 15.83 17.58 -16.72
CA GLY A 412 14.47 17.14 -16.48
C GLY A 412 13.61 17.05 -17.75
N HIS A 413 13.85 17.93 -18.73
CA HIS A 413 13.15 17.92 -20.03
C HIS A 413 13.36 16.62 -20.83
N LEU A 414 14.47 15.91 -20.61
CA LEU A 414 14.75 14.61 -21.24
C LEU A 414 13.79 13.50 -20.76
N MET A 415 13.19 13.71 -19.59
CA MET A 415 12.20 12.80 -19.01
C MET A 415 10.76 13.16 -19.37
N ALA A 416 10.56 14.26 -20.10
CA ALA A 416 9.22 14.70 -20.50
C ALA A 416 8.60 13.74 -21.53
N ASP A 417 7.34 13.36 -21.30
CA ASP A 417 6.55 12.53 -22.20
C ASP A 417 5.83 13.41 -23.22
N VAL A 418 6.60 13.83 -24.23
CA VAL A 418 6.15 14.78 -25.27
C VAL A 418 5.52 14.10 -26.47
N ASP A 419 5.62 12.76 -26.59
CA ASP A 419 5.00 12.00 -27.66
C ASP A 419 3.69 11.36 -27.20
N PRO A 420 2.52 11.84 -27.69
CA PRO A 420 1.24 11.26 -27.31
C PRO A 420 0.95 9.91 -28.01
N LEU A 421 1.72 9.52 -29.01
CA LEU A 421 1.51 8.30 -29.79
C LEU A 421 2.24 7.11 -29.21
N GLU A 422 3.40 7.33 -28.59
CA GLU A 422 4.25 6.28 -28.05
C GLU A 422 4.49 6.47 -26.56
N TYR A 423 4.29 5.39 -25.79
CA TYR A 423 4.69 5.36 -24.39
C TYR A 423 6.10 4.79 -24.27
N VAL A 424 7.00 5.60 -23.70
CA VAL A 424 8.36 5.19 -23.35
C VAL A 424 8.60 5.51 -21.88
N GLN A 425 8.96 4.51 -21.10
CA GLN A 425 9.47 4.75 -19.76
C GLN A 425 10.90 5.30 -19.86
N ARG A 426 11.10 6.52 -19.36
CA ARG A 426 12.38 7.21 -19.47
C ARG A 426 13.10 7.17 -18.12
N SER A 427 14.41 6.99 -18.17
CA SER A 427 15.32 7.10 -17.01
C SER A 427 16.50 7.96 -17.36
N HIS A 428 17.00 8.69 -16.36
CA HIS A 428 18.24 9.46 -16.48
C HIS A 428 19.01 9.34 -15.15
N PRO A 429 20.28 8.90 -15.17
CA PRO A 429 21.04 8.64 -13.96
C PRO A 429 21.11 9.84 -13.00
N ASP A 430 21.30 11.06 -13.54
CA ASP A 430 21.41 12.28 -12.73
C ASP A 430 20.07 12.73 -12.12
N LEU A 431 18.94 12.13 -12.51
CA LEU A 431 17.61 12.44 -11.98
C LEU A 431 17.13 11.37 -10.99
N ASP A 432 17.87 10.29 -10.85
CA ASP A 432 17.59 9.24 -9.86
C ASP A 432 18.11 9.69 -8.48
N VAL A 433 17.22 9.61 -7.50
CA VAL A 433 17.56 9.95 -6.09
C VAL A 433 18.68 9.08 -5.54
N VAL A 434 18.77 7.82 -5.98
CA VAL A 434 19.79 6.87 -5.53
C VAL A 434 21.18 7.28 -5.98
N THR A 435 21.32 7.82 -7.19
CA THR A 435 22.61 8.35 -7.70
C THR A 435 23.13 9.50 -6.83
N HIS A 436 22.23 10.28 -6.24
CA HIS A 436 22.56 11.31 -5.27
C HIS A 436 22.75 10.77 -3.84
N GLY A 437 22.74 9.44 -3.64
CA GLY A 437 22.85 8.83 -2.31
C GLY A 437 21.67 9.13 -1.38
N LEU A 438 20.50 9.45 -1.97
CA LEU A 438 19.25 9.61 -1.27
C LEU A 438 18.42 8.32 -1.43
N THR A 439 17.61 7.98 -0.43
CA THR A 439 16.84 6.74 -0.42
C THR A 439 15.35 7.03 -0.15
N LEU A 440 14.52 5.98 -0.18
CA LEU A 440 13.12 6.10 0.18
C LEU A 440 12.92 6.60 1.63
N TRP A 441 13.90 6.43 2.51
CA TRP A 441 13.86 6.92 3.90
C TRP A 441 14.02 8.42 4.01
N ASP A 442 14.66 9.05 3.01
CA ASP A 442 14.83 10.50 2.96
C ASP A 442 13.59 11.23 2.42
N LEU A 443 12.64 10.52 1.82
CA LEU A 443 11.48 11.14 1.16
C LEU A 443 10.64 12.01 2.08
N ASP A 444 10.53 11.64 3.35
CA ASP A 444 9.73 12.38 4.34
C ASP A 444 10.57 13.30 5.21
N ARG A 445 11.91 13.23 5.13
CA ARG A 445 12.86 14.16 5.79
C ARG A 445 12.82 15.54 5.16
N GLU A 446 12.93 16.58 5.97
CA GLU A 446 12.97 17.97 5.50
C GLU A 446 14.38 18.40 5.13
N PHE A 447 14.50 19.08 4.00
CA PHE A 447 15.76 19.62 3.50
C PHE A 447 15.64 21.10 3.15
N ALA A 448 16.75 21.84 3.30
CA ALA A 448 16.83 23.22 2.85
C ALA A 448 16.77 23.28 1.32
N THR A 449 15.84 24.06 0.79
CA THR A 449 15.51 24.09 -0.65
C THR A 449 16.33 25.11 -1.44
N GLY A 450 17.04 26.02 -0.77
CA GLY A 450 17.67 27.17 -1.45
C GLY A 450 16.66 28.12 -2.11
N GLY A 451 15.41 28.12 -1.63
CA GLY A 451 14.32 28.96 -2.19
C GLY A 451 13.50 28.28 -3.29
N PHE A 452 13.79 27.01 -3.63
CA PHE A 452 12.99 26.23 -4.57
C PHE A 452 11.52 26.12 -4.09
N GLY A 453 10.56 26.25 -5.01
CA GLY A 453 9.13 26.22 -4.69
C GLY A 453 8.67 27.30 -3.72
N GLY A 454 9.43 28.39 -3.55
CA GLY A 454 9.09 29.52 -2.68
C GLY A 454 9.18 29.21 -1.17
N LYS A 455 9.79 28.11 -0.74
CA LYS A 455 9.92 27.69 0.66
C LYS A 455 11.37 27.52 1.06
N LYS A 456 11.70 27.73 2.34
CA LYS A 456 13.06 27.53 2.87
C LYS A 456 13.37 26.06 3.13
N PHE A 457 12.41 25.32 3.65
CA PHE A 457 12.50 23.89 3.95
C PHE A 457 11.31 23.14 3.36
N MET A 458 11.54 21.92 2.91
CA MET A 458 10.49 21.07 2.33
C MET A 458 10.89 19.60 2.40
N PRO A 459 9.95 18.65 2.66
CA PRO A 459 10.23 17.23 2.52
C PRO A 459 10.67 16.88 1.09
N LEU A 460 11.64 15.96 0.96
CA LEU A 460 12.16 15.54 -0.35
C LEU A 460 11.02 15.06 -1.29
N ARG A 461 10.02 14.38 -0.76
CA ARG A 461 8.83 13.96 -1.51
C ARG A 461 8.13 15.13 -2.23
N LYS A 462 7.97 16.27 -1.56
CA LYS A 462 7.35 17.47 -2.15
C LYS A 462 8.27 18.11 -3.17
N ILE A 463 9.59 18.15 -2.89
CA ILE A 463 10.59 18.63 -3.85
C ILE A 463 10.49 17.82 -5.14
N LEU A 464 10.54 16.49 -5.05
CA LEU A 464 10.42 15.59 -6.20
C LEU A 464 9.07 15.75 -6.94
N GLY A 465 7.99 15.95 -6.18
CA GLY A 465 6.67 16.20 -6.76
C GLY A 465 6.68 17.45 -7.67
N ILE A 466 7.20 18.57 -7.16
CA ILE A 466 7.30 19.81 -7.93
C ILE A 466 8.25 19.63 -9.12
N LEU A 467 9.43 19.02 -8.93
CA LEU A 467 10.40 18.79 -10.00
C LEU A 467 9.81 17.96 -11.14
N ARG A 468 9.14 16.86 -10.81
CA ARG A 468 8.47 16.00 -11.81
C ARG A 468 7.32 16.74 -12.52
N ASP A 469 6.53 17.51 -11.78
CA ASP A 469 5.45 18.30 -12.37
C ASP A 469 5.96 19.38 -13.29
N SER A 470 7.10 20.00 -12.96
CA SER A 470 7.68 21.11 -13.72
C SER A 470 8.42 20.63 -14.98
N TYR A 471 9.15 19.52 -14.90
CA TYR A 471 10.12 19.16 -15.94
C TYR A 471 9.85 17.82 -16.65
N CYS A 472 9.11 16.88 -16.03
CA CYS A 472 9.00 15.51 -16.52
C CYS A 472 7.60 15.11 -16.98
N ARG A 473 6.74 16.07 -17.32
CA ARG A 473 5.37 15.77 -17.80
C ARG A 473 5.30 15.80 -19.33
N SER A 474 4.20 16.30 -19.88
CA SER A 474 3.96 16.38 -21.32
C SER A 474 4.59 17.61 -22.00
N VAL A 475 5.35 18.40 -21.26
CA VAL A 475 6.07 19.58 -21.75
C VAL A 475 7.50 19.51 -21.26
N GLY A 476 8.46 19.56 -22.18
CA GLY A 476 9.89 19.70 -21.87
C GLY A 476 10.22 21.20 -21.73
N VAL A 477 10.83 21.57 -20.61
CA VAL A 477 11.28 22.95 -20.36
C VAL A 477 12.80 22.95 -20.25
N GLU A 478 13.47 23.55 -21.25
CA GLU A 478 14.91 23.68 -21.34
C GLU A 478 15.28 25.17 -21.36
N TYR A 479 16.03 25.65 -20.35
CA TYR A 479 16.34 27.08 -20.21
C TYR A 479 17.69 27.35 -19.51
N MET A 480 18.38 26.32 -19.04
CA MET A 480 19.61 26.51 -18.24
C MET A 480 20.78 27.07 -19.06
N TYR A 481 20.69 27.07 -20.39
CA TYR A 481 21.66 27.70 -21.29
C TYR A 481 21.51 29.23 -21.34
N ILE A 482 20.41 29.81 -20.90
CA ILE A 482 20.23 31.27 -20.81
C ILE A 482 21.23 31.82 -19.82
N GLN A 483 22.04 32.80 -20.27
CA GLN A 483 23.13 33.32 -19.46
C GLN A 483 22.67 34.35 -18.42
N ASP A 484 21.60 35.11 -18.72
CA ASP A 484 21.04 36.06 -17.78
C ASP A 484 20.42 35.38 -16.56
N PRO A 485 20.93 35.60 -15.35
CA PRO A 485 20.40 34.99 -14.14
C PRO A 485 19.00 35.49 -13.77
N VAL A 486 18.63 36.72 -14.20
CA VAL A 486 17.30 37.30 -13.93
C VAL A 486 16.24 36.61 -14.77
N GLU A 487 16.51 36.37 -16.06
CA GLU A 487 15.64 35.62 -16.95
C GLU A 487 15.49 34.18 -16.47
N ARG A 488 16.58 33.48 -16.14
CA ARG A 488 16.54 32.13 -15.58
C ARG A 488 15.67 32.06 -14.32
N LYS A 489 15.87 33.01 -13.40
CA LYS A 489 15.09 33.07 -12.17
C LYS A 489 13.61 33.29 -12.43
N TRP A 490 13.29 34.15 -13.38
CA TRP A 490 11.91 34.39 -13.77
C TRP A 490 11.23 33.11 -14.31
N ILE A 491 11.91 32.34 -15.16
CA ILE A 491 11.40 31.05 -15.67
C ILE A 491 11.21 30.08 -14.50
N GLN A 492 12.19 29.93 -13.61
CA GLN A 492 12.11 29.07 -12.43
C GLN A 492 10.86 29.39 -11.59
N ASP A 493 10.64 30.68 -11.31
CA ASP A 493 9.50 31.15 -10.52
C ASP A 493 8.13 30.87 -11.18
N LYS A 494 8.10 30.71 -12.50
CA LYS A 494 6.90 30.37 -13.26
C LYS A 494 6.68 28.87 -13.39
N VAL A 495 7.74 28.10 -13.50
CA VAL A 495 7.70 26.65 -13.78
C VAL A 495 7.69 25.84 -12.50
N GLU A 496 8.49 26.24 -11.49
CA GLU A 496 8.66 25.50 -10.21
C GLU A 496 7.52 25.80 -9.22
N VAL A 497 6.29 25.68 -9.72
CA VAL A 497 5.08 25.84 -8.92
C VAL A 497 4.39 24.48 -8.77
N GLY A 498 3.75 24.24 -7.63
CA GLY A 498 3.00 23.01 -7.42
C GLY A 498 1.87 22.85 -8.46
N TYR A 499 1.57 21.60 -8.83
CA TYR A 499 0.48 21.31 -9.74
C TYR A 499 -0.85 21.82 -9.19
N ALA A 500 -1.56 22.58 -10.03
CA ALA A 500 -2.94 22.99 -9.79
C ALA A 500 -3.79 22.56 -10.99
N LYS A 501 -4.82 21.76 -10.72
CA LYS A 501 -5.78 21.40 -11.76
C LYS A 501 -6.58 22.65 -12.16
N LEU A 502 -6.66 22.92 -13.45
CA LEU A 502 -7.46 24.03 -13.96
C LEU A 502 -8.95 23.87 -13.57
N PRO A 503 -9.63 24.94 -13.16
CA PRO A 503 -11.08 24.92 -12.95
C PRO A 503 -11.83 24.41 -14.20
N ARG A 504 -12.97 23.74 -13.99
CA ARG A 504 -13.77 23.17 -15.09
C ARG A 504 -14.13 24.20 -16.17
N GLU A 505 -14.46 25.41 -15.77
CA GLU A 505 -14.80 26.51 -16.70
C GLU A 505 -13.62 26.86 -17.60
N GLU A 506 -12.43 26.92 -17.05
CA GLU A 506 -11.22 27.19 -17.79
C GLU A 506 -10.85 26.05 -18.75
N GLN A 507 -11.01 24.79 -18.33
CA GLN A 507 -10.85 23.63 -19.21
C GLN A 507 -11.82 23.68 -20.39
N LEU A 508 -13.08 24.02 -20.14
CA LEU A 508 -14.09 24.19 -21.20
C LEU A 508 -13.77 25.39 -22.12
N ARG A 509 -13.23 26.47 -21.56
CA ARG A 509 -12.79 27.64 -22.36
C ARG A 509 -11.66 27.23 -23.31
N VAL A 510 -10.64 26.52 -22.80
CA VAL A 510 -9.53 26.03 -23.64
C VAL A 510 -10.05 25.10 -24.73
N LEU A 511 -10.90 24.14 -24.41
CA LEU A 511 -11.48 23.20 -25.37
C LEU A 511 -12.27 23.94 -26.46
N ARG A 512 -13.11 24.94 -26.09
CA ARG A 512 -13.85 25.76 -27.06
C ARG A 512 -12.91 26.53 -27.99
N LYS A 513 -11.80 27.06 -27.46
CA LYS A 513 -10.82 27.81 -28.28
C LYS A 513 -10.09 26.90 -29.27
N LEU A 514 -9.69 25.70 -28.81
CA LEU A 514 -9.08 24.68 -29.69
C LEU A 514 -10.06 24.27 -30.81
N ASN A 515 -11.28 23.94 -30.47
CA ASN A 515 -12.31 23.59 -31.45
C ASN A 515 -12.61 24.74 -32.44
N SER A 516 -12.61 26.00 -31.97
CA SER A 516 -12.78 27.18 -32.84
C SER A 516 -11.61 27.35 -33.79
N ALA A 517 -10.36 27.10 -33.33
CA ALA A 517 -9.17 27.18 -34.18
C ALA A 517 -9.21 26.10 -35.27
N GLU A 518 -9.47 24.85 -34.91
CA GLU A 518 -9.58 23.73 -35.85
C GLU A 518 -10.70 23.95 -36.87
N SER A 519 -11.87 24.40 -36.42
CA SER A 519 -13.01 24.72 -37.32
C SER A 519 -12.66 25.84 -38.27
N PHE A 520 -11.91 26.86 -37.82
CA PHE A 520 -11.47 27.96 -38.68
C PHE A 520 -10.43 27.49 -39.71
N GLU A 521 -9.48 26.66 -39.31
CA GLU A 521 -8.51 26.06 -40.23
C GLU A 521 -9.18 25.19 -41.29
N SER A 522 -10.15 24.37 -40.91
CA SER A 522 -10.95 23.54 -41.82
C SER A 522 -11.75 24.40 -42.80
N PHE A 523 -12.35 25.50 -42.33
CA PHE A 523 -13.05 26.47 -43.21
C PHE A 523 -12.08 27.11 -44.21
N LEU A 524 -10.91 27.56 -43.76
CA LEU A 524 -9.90 28.15 -44.63
C LEU A 524 -9.38 27.13 -45.65
N HIS A 525 -9.20 25.87 -45.27
CA HIS A 525 -8.78 24.79 -46.17
C HIS A 525 -9.82 24.59 -47.30
N THR A 526 -11.10 24.66 -46.96
CA THR A 526 -12.19 24.53 -47.94
C THR A 526 -12.30 25.74 -48.88
N LYS A 527 -12.10 26.97 -48.38
CA LYS A 527 -12.28 28.21 -49.14
C LYS A 527 -11.06 28.62 -49.96
N PHE A 528 -9.86 28.26 -49.53
CA PHE A 528 -8.59 28.67 -50.14
C PHE A 528 -7.73 27.44 -50.45
N VAL A 529 -8.25 26.61 -51.37
CA VAL A 529 -7.57 25.39 -51.82
C VAL A 529 -6.24 25.75 -52.48
N GLY A 530 -5.17 25.03 -52.11
CA GLY A 530 -3.82 25.20 -52.68
C GLY A 530 -2.89 26.16 -51.93
N GLN A 531 -3.37 26.87 -50.90
CA GLN A 531 -2.47 27.60 -50.02
C GLN A 531 -1.82 26.63 -49.00
N LYS A 532 -0.49 26.67 -48.93
CA LYS A 532 0.27 25.90 -47.93
C LYS A 532 -0.05 26.44 -46.54
N ARG A 533 -0.54 25.59 -45.67
CA ARG A 533 -0.78 25.87 -44.24
C ARG A 533 0.01 24.90 -43.43
N PHE A 534 0.31 25.27 -42.20
CA PHE A 534 1.18 24.55 -41.28
C PHE A 534 0.73 23.11 -41.04
#